data_d8b8000e6b380132d8d24345a75ec2b8
#
_entry.id   d8b8000e6b380132d8d24345a75ec2b8
#
_cell.length_a   1.000
_cell.length_b   1.000
_cell.length_c   1.000
_cell.angle_alpha   90.00
_cell.angle_beta   90.00
_cell.angle_gamma   90.00
#
_symmetry.space_group_name_H-M   'P 1'
#
loop_
_entity.id
_entity.type
_entity.pdbx_description
1 polymer ?
#
loop_
_entity_poly.entity_id
_entity_poly.type
_entity_poly.pdbx_seq_one_letter_code
_entity_poly.pdbx_strand_id
1 'polypeptide(L)'
;MDFNRLENIGKQIFAKYPRTRRRLKRIYHILGRFLSGERIQSQGPLIRITPKDSWEYFYGYYDKSPWDAKDRYLLALRARCTWRSAAPRESAVLVMIDTKEDCKVRRLAVTHAWNVQQGCMAQWLGPDFHSRIIYNDFRDGHYCSVILRIKDRTEEKVLPLPIYDVSRDGSFALSLDFSRLHRLRPGYGYSHLPDQTAGQLCPDSTCIWKMDLRTGQVTDLLRYTDLAAFESSPSMKGAEHKVNHLMISPDGKRFMVLHRWIQKGKKHTRLVTANCDGSHLYNLSDDVFVSHCFWKNNEDILSFLRKEATGDHYYLLRDQSPSYRMLWPTLNRDGHCSYSPDQKLVITDT
;
A
#
# COMPACT_ATOMS: atom_id res chain seq x y z
N MET A 1 27.89 -15.64 0.31
CA MET A 1 27.31 -16.07 1.61
C MET A 1 25.82 -15.77 1.54
N ASP A 2 24.95 -16.77 1.72
CA ASP A 2 23.49 -16.59 1.51
C ASP A 2 22.88 -15.85 2.71
N PHE A 3 22.73 -14.54 2.55
CA PHE A 3 22.22 -13.62 3.56
C PHE A 3 20.79 -13.98 4.04
N ASN A 4 19.96 -14.54 3.17
CA ASN A 4 18.60 -14.96 3.51
C ASN A 4 18.59 -16.17 4.48
N ARG A 5 19.58 -17.04 4.39
CA ARG A 5 19.70 -18.20 5.28
C ARG A 5 20.09 -17.79 6.69
N LEU A 6 21.02 -16.83 6.84
CA LEU A 6 21.43 -16.28 8.14
C LEU A 6 20.28 -15.48 8.79
N GLU A 7 19.51 -14.71 8.01
CA GLU A 7 18.36 -13.99 8.52
C GLU A 7 17.25 -14.94 9.02
N ASN A 8 17.03 -16.04 8.34
CA ASN A 8 16.02 -17.04 8.76
C ASN A 8 16.45 -17.80 10.02
N ILE A 9 17.73 -18.13 10.15
CA ILE A 9 18.29 -18.73 11.39
C ILE A 9 18.17 -17.75 12.55
N GLY A 10 18.51 -16.47 12.34
CA GLY A 10 18.33 -15.42 13.35
C GLY A 10 16.87 -15.21 13.75
N LYS A 11 15.92 -15.31 12.81
CA LYS A 11 14.47 -15.24 13.09
C LYS A 11 14.00 -16.36 14.02
N GLN A 12 14.51 -17.57 13.84
CA GLN A 12 14.16 -18.74 14.67
C GLN A 12 14.75 -18.66 16.08
N ILE A 13 16.05 -18.35 16.19
CA ILE A 13 16.77 -18.29 17.47
C ILE A 13 16.20 -17.16 18.37
N PHE A 14 15.91 -16.00 17.80
CA PHE A 14 15.46 -14.83 18.59
C PHE A 14 13.96 -14.60 18.55
N ALA A 15 13.14 -15.59 18.14
CA ALA A 15 11.68 -15.49 18.17
C ALA A 15 11.13 -15.15 19.55
N LYS A 16 11.76 -15.70 20.62
CA LYS A 16 11.38 -15.49 22.03
C LYS A 16 11.83 -14.13 22.60
N TYR A 17 12.72 -13.39 21.93
CA TYR A 17 13.29 -12.15 22.44
C TYR A 17 13.16 -10.98 21.44
N PRO A 18 11.97 -10.40 21.25
CA PRO A 18 11.71 -9.43 20.18
C PRO A 18 12.51 -8.13 20.28
N ARG A 19 12.86 -7.67 21.49
CA ARG A 19 13.69 -6.46 21.69
C ARG A 19 15.15 -6.69 21.31
N THR A 20 15.72 -7.83 21.69
CA THR A 20 17.09 -8.22 21.35
C THR A 20 17.22 -8.45 19.85
N ARG A 21 16.23 -9.12 19.24
CA ARG A 21 16.16 -9.32 17.78
C ARG A 21 16.16 -7.99 17.00
N ARG A 22 15.40 -6.97 17.44
CA ARG A 22 15.41 -5.65 16.80
C ARG A 22 16.78 -4.96 16.87
N ARG A 23 17.45 -5.02 18.03
CA ARG A 23 18.80 -4.46 18.20
C ARG A 23 19.83 -5.16 17.31
N LEU A 24 19.84 -6.49 17.29
CA LEU A 24 20.74 -7.27 16.46
C LEU A 24 20.48 -7.05 14.96
N LYS A 25 19.23 -6.99 14.54
CA LYS A 25 18.88 -6.67 13.16
C LYS A 25 19.38 -5.27 12.75
N ARG A 26 19.29 -4.29 13.63
CA ARG A 26 19.84 -2.95 13.41
C ARG A 26 21.37 -2.97 13.26
N ILE A 27 22.07 -3.63 14.17
CA ILE A 27 23.52 -3.78 14.11
C ILE A 27 23.93 -4.49 12.82
N TYR A 28 23.24 -5.57 12.46
CA TYR A 28 23.47 -6.32 11.22
C TYR A 28 23.30 -5.44 9.97
N HIS A 29 22.24 -4.63 9.89
CA HIS A 29 22.06 -3.72 8.76
C HIS A 29 23.11 -2.61 8.71
N ILE A 30 23.53 -2.09 9.86
CA ILE A 30 24.61 -1.08 9.93
C ILE A 30 25.93 -1.70 9.46
N LEU A 31 26.29 -2.87 9.99
CA LEU A 31 27.51 -3.59 9.60
C LEU A 31 27.46 -4.02 8.14
N GLY A 32 26.31 -4.55 7.67
CA GLY A 32 26.12 -4.91 6.26
C GLY A 32 26.34 -3.73 5.32
N ARG A 33 25.85 -2.55 5.68
CA ARG A 33 26.05 -1.32 4.91
C ARG A 33 27.53 -0.87 4.89
N PHE A 34 28.25 -1.05 5.99
CA PHE A 34 29.69 -0.74 6.04
C PHE A 34 30.53 -1.77 5.30
N LEU A 35 30.15 -3.04 5.34
CA LEU A 35 30.89 -4.14 4.75
C LEU A 35 30.59 -4.34 3.25
N SER A 36 29.40 -3.98 2.78
CA SER A 36 29.02 -4.17 1.37
C SER A 36 29.82 -3.28 0.42
N GLY A 37 30.30 -2.14 0.90
CA GLY A 37 31.05 -1.20 0.05
C GLY A 37 30.27 -0.75 -1.20
N GLU A 38 29.00 -1.15 -1.32
CA GLU A 38 28.17 -0.88 -2.47
C GLU A 38 27.92 0.63 -2.59
N ARG A 39 28.55 1.22 -3.58
CA ARG A 39 28.20 2.57 -4.02
C ARG A 39 26.91 2.48 -4.80
N ILE A 40 26.00 3.41 -4.54
CA ILE A 40 24.82 3.56 -5.38
C ILE A 40 25.30 3.77 -6.81
N GLN A 41 25.04 2.79 -7.68
CA GLN A 41 25.30 2.91 -9.10
C GLN A 41 24.07 3.49 -9.76
N SER A 42 24.26 4.56 -10.53
CA SER A 42 23.20 5.20 -11.30
C SER A 42 23.66 5.37 -12.72
N GLN A 43 22.82 5.00 -13.69
CA GLN A 43 23.07 5.25 -15.11
C GLN A 43 22.78 6.71 -15.49
N GLY A 44 22.24 7.51 -14.58
CA GLY A 44 21.94 8.91 -14.76
C GLY A 44 22.17 9.73 -13.49
N PRO A 45 22.00 11.05 -13.55
CA PRO A 45 22.18 11.91 -12.39
C PRO A 45 21.12 11.62 -11.32
N LEU A 46 21.56 11.46 -10.07
CA LEU A 46 20.68 11.42 -8.91
C LEU A 46 20.52 12.84 -8.37
N ILE A 47 19.29 13.34 -8.38
CA ILE A 47 18.96 14.67 -7.91
C ILE A 47 18.25 14.54 -6.56
N ARG A 48 18.82 15.13 -5.52
CA ARG A 48 18.18 15.23 -4.23
C ARG A 48 17.18 16.38 -4.24
N ILE A 49 15.90 16.06 -4.06
CA ILE A 49 14.81 17.05 -4.06
C ILE A 49 14.34 17.45 -2.64
N THR A 50 14.95 16.89 -1.60
CA THR A 50 14.58 17.18 -0.20
C THR A 50 15.68 17.95 0.51
N PRO A 51 15.37 18.85 1.47
CA PRO A 51 16.36 19.56 2.27
C PRO A 51 17.32 18.62 3.02
N LYS A 52 18.51 19.11 3.32
CA LYS A 52 19.45 18.46 4.25
C LYS A 52 19.17 18.97 5.67
N ASP A 53 18.08 18.53 6.25
CA ASP A 53 17.66 18.88 7.61
C ASP A 53 17.57 17.62 8.51
N SER A 54 17.03 17.78 9.70
CA SER A 54 16.86 16.70 10.68
C SER A 54 15.58 15.86 10.47
N TRP A 55 14.84 16.10 9.39
CA TRP A 55 13.63 15.38 9.06
C TRP A 55 13.90 14.31 8.02
N GLU A 56 13.11 13.23 8.07
CA GLU A 56 13.10 12.18 7.09
C GLU A 56 11.90 12.39 6.18
N TYR A 57 12.16 12.39 4.86
CA TYR A 57 11.14 12.60 3.84
C TYR A 57 10.90 11.30 3.09
N PHE A 58 9.63 10.98 2.87
CA PHE A 58 9.22 9.80 2.13
C PHE A 58 7.86 10.05 1.49
N TYR A 59 7.51 9.23 0.51
CA TYR A 59 6.16 9.17 -0.02
C TYR A 59 5.47 7.92 0.53
N GLY A 60 4.21 7.72 0.17
CA GLY A 60 3.45 6.54 0.61
C GLY A 60 3.77 5.30 -0.19
N TYR A 61 2.75 4.66 -0.73
CA TYR A 61 2.90 3.36 -1.37
C TYR A 61 3.12 3.51 -2.89
N TYR A 62 3.75 2.51 -3.51
CA TYR A 62 4.20 2.52 -4.91
C TYR A 62 3.07 2.63 -5.96
N ASP A 63 1.85 2.28 -5.57
CA ASP A 63 0.68 2.26 -6.44
C ASP A 63 0.06 3.64 -6.68
N LYS A 64 0.59 4.68 -6.04
CA LYS A 64 0.10 6.05 -6.17
C LYS A 64 1.22 6.97 -6.68
N SER A 65 0.90 7.85 -7.63
CA SER A 65 1.85 8.85 -8.09
C SER A 65 1.99 9.98 -7.06
N PRO A 66 3.21 10.33 -6.64
CA PRO A 66 3.45 11.53 -5.87
C PRO A 66 3.34 12.81 -6.72
N TRP A 67 3.48 12.70 -8.04
CA TRP A 67 3.50 13.81 -8.97
C TRP A 67 2.11 14.31 -9.32
N ASP A 68 1.99 15.64 -9.42
CA ASP A 68 0.81 16.26 -10.00
C ASP A 68 0.79 16.10 -11.54
N ALA A 69 -0.37 16.34 -12.16
CA ALA A 69 -0.54 16.17 -13.61
C ALA A 69 0.34 17.11 -14.46
N LYS A 70 1.04 18.08 -13.86
CA LYS A 70 1.93 19.03 -14.56
C LYS A 70 3.41 18.74 -14.33
N ASP A 71 3.75 17.61 -13.68
CA ASP A 71 5.12 17.21 -13.33
C ASP A 71 5.93 18.34 -12.64
N ARG A 72 5.23 19.12 -11.83
CA ARG A 72 5.82 20.23 -11.07
C ARG A 72 5.85 19.97 -9.57
N TYR A 73 4.74 19.52 -9.03
CA TYR A 73 4.58 19.34 -7.60
C TYR A 73 4.66 17.87 -7.22
N LEU A 74 5.42 17.60 -6.18
CA LEU A 74 5.57 16.26 -5.64
C LEU A 74 5.09 16.25 -4.19
N LEU A 75 4.19 15.32 -3.86
CA LEU A 75 3.75 15.08 -2.49
C LEU A 75 4.78 14.25 -1.74
N ALA A 76 4.99 14.58 -0.47
CA ALA A 76 5.77 13.77 0.45
C ALA A 76 5.25 13.92 1.88
N LEU A 77 5.57 12.93 2.71
CA LEU A 77 5.46 13.03 4.16
C LEU A 77 6.82 13.36 4.76
N ARG A 78 6.79 14.14 5.84
CA ARG A 78 7.94 14.48 6.64
C ARG A 78 7.72 14.04 8.07
N ALA A 79 8.59 13.17 8.58
CA ALA A 79 8.52 12.63 9.94
C ALA A 79 9.88 12.70 10.64
N ARG A 80 9.89 12.54 11.96
CA ARG A 80 11.13 12.51 12.77
C ARG A 80 11.88 11.17 12.61
N CYS A 81 11.17 10.10 12.27
CA CYS A 81 11.74 8.78 12.23
C CYS A 81 10.90 7.86 11.31
N THR A 82 11.52 7.28 10.27
CA THR A 82 10.87 6.34 9.35
C THR A 82 11.32 4.89 9.50
N TRP A 83 12.30 4.61 10.35
CA TRP A 83 12.86 3.27 10.55
C TRP A 83 12.20 2.48 11.70
N ARG A 84 11.11 2.99 12.27
CA ARG A 84 10.20 2.29 13.20
C ARG A 84 8.75 2.61 12.87
N SER A 85 7.82 1.77 13.32
CA SER A 85 6.40 2.10 13.23
C SER A 85 6.09 3.38 14.02
N ALA A 86 5.20 4.20 13.47
CA ALA A 86 4.68 5.37 14.19
C ALA A 86 4.04 4.93 15.51
N ALA A 87 4.37 5.65 16.59
CA ALA A 87 3.68 5.46 17.85
C ALA A 87 2.25 6.06 17.77
N PRO A 88 1.30 5.55 18.54
CA PRO A 88 0.02 6.23 18.70
C PRO A 88 0.25 7.71 19.06
N ARG A 89 -0.51 8.61 18.44
CA ARG A 89 -0.39 10.08 18.58
C ARG A 89 0.85 10.73 17.94
N GLU A 90 1.75 9.96 17.33
CA GLU A 90 2.86 10.56 16.57
C GLU A 90 2.32 11.09 15.23
N SER A 91 2.59 12.36 14.93
CA SER A 91 2.15 13.00 13.69
C SER A 91 3.24 12.99 12.62
N ALA A 92 2.81 13.03 11.37
CA ALA A 92 3.64 13.41 10.23
C ALA A 92 3.12 14.67 9.56
N VAL A 93 3.98 15.36 8.85
CA VAL A 93 3.62 16.57 8.10
C VAL A 93 3.53 16.22 6.62
N LEU A 94 2.36 16.41 6.02
CA LEU A 94 2.19 16.34 4.58
C LEU A 94 2.76 17.61 3.96
N VAL A 95 3.66 17.44 3.00
CA VAL A 95 4.33 18.52 2.31
C VAL A 95 4.22 18.37 0.80
N MET A 96 4.35 19.48 0.10
CA MET A 96 4.48 19.56 -1.35
C MET A 96 5.84 20.16 -1.68
N ILE A 97 6.55 19.56 -2.63
CA ILE A 97 7.85 19.99 -3.12
C ILE A 97 7.63 20.59 -4.51
N ASP A 98 8.00 21.84 -4.70
CA ASP A 98 7.97 22.51 -6.01
C ASP A 98 9.30 22.30 -6.72
N THR A 99 9.35 21.37 -7.66
CA THR A 99 10.60 20.98 -8.33
C THR A 99 11.11 22.06 -9.31
N LYS A 100 10.27 23.04 -9.66
CA LYS A 100 10.63 24.17 -10.54
C LYS A 100 11.01 25.43 -9.75
N GLU A 101 10.84 25.42 -8.42
CA GLU A 101 11.23 26.51 -7.52
C GLU A 101 12.29 26.00 -6.52
N ASP A 102 13.44 25.58 -7.03
CA ASP A 102 14.59 25.08 -6.24
C ASP A 102 14.20 24.02 -5.19
N CYS A 103 13.31 23.11 -5.56
CA CYS A 103 12.77 22.08 -4.68
C CYS A 103 12.21 22.63 -3.35
N LYS A 104 11.57 23.77 -3.39
CA LYS A 104 10.99 24.44 -2.23
C LYS A 104 9.90 23.59 -1.59
N VAL A 105 10.09 23.28 -0.31
CA VAL A 105 9.14 22.50 0.48
C VAL A 105 8.08 23.39 1.10
N ARG A 106 6.81 23.09 0.83
CA ARG A 106 5.65 23.79 1.38
C ARG A 106 4.86 22.85 2.26
N ARG A 107 4.59 23.21 3.50
CA ARG A 107 3.70 22.46 4.39
C ARG A 107 2.27 22.57 3.88
N LEU A 108 1.58 21.44 3.78
CA LEU A 108 0.16 21.35 3.43
C LEU A 108 -0.69 21.10 4.67
N ALA A 109 -0.44 20.00 5.39
CA ALA A 109 -1.25 19.57 6.53
C ALA A 109 -0.42 18.80 7.55
N VAL A 110 -1.03 18.47 8.68
CA VAL A 110 -0.53 17.48 9.65
C VAL A 110 -1.50 16.31 9.64
N THR A 111 -0.97 15.10 9.73
CA THR A 111 -1.76 13.89 9.87
C THR A 111 -1.31 13.05 11.05
N HIS A 112 -2.26 12.41 11.72
CA HIS A 112 -2.04 11.43 12.77
C HIS A 112 -2.33 9.99 12.28
N ALA A 113 -2.90 9.82 11.08
CA ALA A 113 -3.14 8.53 10.45
C ALA A 113 -2.08 8.24 9.39
N TRP A 114 -0.94 7.70 9.80
CA TRP A 114 0.17 7.39 8.90
C TRP A 114 0.99 6.18 9.36
N ASN A 115 1.71 5.59 8.42
CA ASN A 115 2.72 4.57 8.67
C ASN A 115 3.88 4.71 7.67
N VAL A 116 5.00 4.03 7.94
CA VAL A 116 6.22 4.19 7.13
C VAL A 116 6.14 3.50 5.77
N GLN A 117 5.23 2.54 5.57
CA GLN A 117 5.10 1.78 4.32
C GLN A 117 4.14 2.44 3.33
N GLN A 118 3.05 3.00 3.82
CA GLN A 118 1.94 3.46 2.99
C GLN A 118 1.65 4.96 3.18
N GLY A 119 2.41 5.64 4.05
CA GLY A 119 2.16 7.03 4.39
C GLY A 119 0.78 7.23 5.02
N CYS A 120 0.14 8.32 4.69
CA CYS A 120 -1.26 8.64 5.04
C CYS A 120 -2.22 8.47 3.85
N MET A 121 -1.89 7.62 2.89
CA MET A 121 -2.62 7.44 1.62
C MET A 121 -2.84 8.75 0.84
N ALA A 122 -1.97 9.73 1.03
CA ALA A 122 -2.04 11.00 0.31
C ALA A 122 -1.93 10.78 -1.20
N GLN A 123 -2.83 11.38 -1.95
CA GLN A 123 -2.84 11.30 -3.41
C GLN A 123 -3.48 12.55 -4.03
N TRP A 124 -3.05 12.87 -5.24
CA TRP A 124 -3.70 13.90 -6.04
C TRP A 124 -5.10 13.46 -6.41
N LEU A 125 -6.07 14.36 -6.24
CA LEU A 125 -7.47 14.06 -6.50
C LEU A 125 -7.82 14.39 -7.94
N GLY A 126 -8.45 13.42 -8.61
CA GLY A 126 -8.99 13.62 -9.95
C GLY A 126 -10.19 14.58 -10.02
N PRO A 127 -10.59 14.95 -11.22
CA PRO A 127 -10.07 14.55 -12.52
C PRO A 127 -8.79 15.29 -12.96
N ASP A 128 -8.44 16.44 -12.33
CA ASP A 128 -7.34 17.29 -12.76
C ASP A 128 -5.97 16.91 -12.16
N PHE A 129 -5.93 16.12 -11.09
CA PHE A 129 -4.73 15.68 -10.38
C PHE A 129 -3.71 16.80 -10.09
N HIS A 130 -4.21 18.00 -9.81
CA HIS A 130 -3.37 19.18 -9.61
C HIS A 130 -3.92 20.15 -8.56
N SER A 131 -5.21 20.42 -8.54
CA SER A 131 -5.81 21.45 -7.69
C SER A 131 -6.12 21.00 -6.27
N ARG A 132 -6.34 19.70 -6.07
CA ARG A 132 -6.76 19.10 -4.80
C ARG A 132 -6.00 17.82 -4.52
N ILE A 133 -5.86 17.53 -3.24
CA ILE A 133 -5.37 16.24 -2.72
C ILE A 133 -6.38 15.67 -1.75
N ILE A 134 -6.29 14.36 -1.52
CA ILE A 134 -6.98 13.67 -0.43
C ILE A 134 -5.96 12.89 0.39
N TYR A 135 -6.11 12.88 1.71
CA TYR A 135 -5.22 12.14 2.62
C TYR A 135 -6.00 11.67 3.86
N ASN A 136 -5.48 10.67 4.55
CA ASN A 136 -6.07 10.18 5.79
C ASN A 136 -5.56 10.94 7.00
N ASP A 137 -6.43 11.09 8.00
CA ASP A 137 -6.13 11.66 9.31
C ASP A 137 -6.88 10.90 10.42
N PHE A 138 -6.57 11.23 11.65
CA PHE A 138 -7.27 10.77 12.84
C PHE A 138 -7.81 11.97 13.60
N ARG A 139 -9.13 12.11 13.68
CA ARG A 139 -9.83 13.24 14.29
C ARG A 139 -11.02 12.73 15.10
N ASP A 140 -11.32 13.40 16.19
CA ASP A 140 -12.52 13.13 17.00
C ASP A 140 -12.73 11.64 17.35
N GLY A 141 -11.62 10.94 17.59
CA GLY A 141 -11.64 9.53 17.99
C GLY A 141 -11.80 8.51 16.84
N HIS A 142 -11.77 8.92 15.57
CA HIS A 142 -11.90 8.02 14.43
C HIS A 142 -10.94 8.36 13.27
N TYR A 143 -10.67 7.39 12.40
CA TYR A 143 -9.96 7.63 11.16
C TYR A 143 -10.92 8.25 10.14
N CYS A 144 -10.45 9.27 9.45
CA CYS A 144 -11.18 10.01 8.44
C CYS A 144 -10.29 10.27 7.23
N SER A 145 -10.83 10.87 6.19
CA SER A 145 -10.05 11.44 5.12
C SER A 145 -10.41 12.91 4.89
N VAL A 146 -9.45 13.67 4.38
CA VAL A 146 -9.56 15.11 4.20
C VAL A 146 -9.26 15.47 2.76
N ILE A 147 -10.17 16.21 2.12
CA ILE A 147 -9.93 16.85 0.82
C ILE A 147 -9.40 18.25 1.07
N LEU A 148 -8.22 18.54 0.53
CA LEU A 148 -7.52 19.81 0.70
C LEU A 148 -7.25 20.46 -0.66
N ARG A 149 -7.63 21.73 -0.80
CA ARG A 149 -7.31 22.54 -1.96
C ARG A 149 -5.90 23.10 -1.86
N ILE A 150 -5.10 22.94 -2.91
CA ILE A 150 -3.67 23.29 -2.92
C ILE A 150 -3.44 24.81 -2.90
N LYS A 151 -4.24 25.57 -3.66
CA LYS A 151 -4.02 27.02 -3.87
C LYS A 151 -3.92 27.82 -2.58
N ASP A 152 -4.80 27.56 -1.65
CA ASP A 152 -4.93 28.30 -0.38
C ASP A 152 -4.82 27.39 0.85
N ARG A 153 -4.60 26.09 0.64
CA ARG A 153 -4.53 25.07 1.69
C ARG A 153 -5.78 24.98 2.55
N THR A 154 -6.93 25.22 1.93
CA THR A 154 -8.24 25.10 2.60
C THR A 154 -8.68 23.65 2.61
N GLU A 155 -9.06 23.14 3.77
CA GLU A 155 -9.77 21.86 3.89
C GLU A 155 -11.20 22.05 3.37
N GLU A 156 -11.47 21.45 2.21
CA GLU A 156 -12.79 21.54 1.58
C GLU A 156 -13.79 20.59 2.21
N LYS A 157 -13.31 19.44 2.69
CA LYS A 157 -14.15 18.40 3.24
C LYS A 157 -13.41 17.45 4.15
N VAL A 158 -14.06 17.07 5.24
CA VAL A 158 -13.70 15.91 6.06
C VAL A 158 -14.72 14.81 5.80
N LEU A 159 -14.25 13.62 5.46
CA LEU A 159 -15.06 12.46 5.09
C LEU A 159 -15.00 11.40 6.19
N PRO A 160 -16.07 10.62 6.39
CA PRO A 160 -16.23 9.77 7.58
C PRO A 160 -15.32 8.54 7.62
N LEU A 161 -14.70 8.14 6.51
CA LEU A 161 -13.77 7.01 6.46
C LEU A 161 -12.39 7.40 5.94
N PRO A 162 -11.33 6.70 6.37
CA PRO A 162 -10.03 6.75 5.73
C PRO A 162 -10.14 6.14 4.32
N ILE A 163 -9.39 6.66 3.36
CA ILE A 163 -9.34 6.09 2.01
C ILE A 163 -8.15 5.16 1.85
N TYR A 164 -8.28 4.15 0.97
CA TYR A 164 -7.16 3.36 0.49
C TYR A 164 -6.83 3.72 -0.96
N ASP A 165 -7.81 3.72 -1.83
CA ASP A 165 -7.67 4.13 -3.23
C ASP A 165 -8.84 4.98 -3.70
N VAL A 166 -8.61 5.83 -4.70
CA VAL A 166 -9.61 6.78 -5.22
C VAL A 166 -9.79 6.57 -6.72
N SER A 167 -11.04 6.61 -7.18
CA SER A 167 -11.34 6.57 -8.61
C SER A 167 -10.71 7.75 -9.35
N ARG A 168 -10.26 7.52 -10.58
CA ARG A 168 -9.55 8.56 -11.36
C ARG A 168 -10.37 9.81 -11.64
N ASP A 169 -11.67 9.68 -11.68
CA ASP A 169 -12.59 10.82 -11.82
C ASP A 169 -12.82 11.59 -10.50
N GLY A 170 -12.32 11.07 -9.38
CA GLY A 170 -12.49 11.66 -8.05
C GLY A 170 -13.91 11.54 -7.50
N SER A 171 -14.75 10.63 -8.00
CA SER A 171 -16.14 10.48 -7.58
C SER A 171 -16.30 9.63 -6.32
N PHE A 172 -15.48 8.59 -6.14
CA PHE A 172 -15.55 7.70 -5.00
C PHE A 172 -14.18 7.19 -4.57
N ALA A 173 -14.11 6.65 -3.36
CA ALA A 173 -12.95 5.95 -2.84
C ALA A 173 -13.34 4.58 -2.28
N LEU A 174 -12.37 3.66 -2.25
CA LEU A 174 -12.44 2.42 -1.50
C LEU A 174 -11.67 2.55 -0.19
N SER A 175 -12.18 1.92 0.84
CA SER A 175 -11.61 1.86 2.18
C SER A 175 -11.50 0.42 2.68
N LEU A 176 -10.64 0.20 3.67
CA LEU A 176 -10.52 -1.06 4.40
C LEU A 176 -10.33 -0.81 5.91
N ASP A 177 -10.36 -1.89 6.72
CA ASP A 177 -10.08 -1.79 8.15
C ASP A 177 -8.59 -1.62 8.43
N PHE A 178 -8.17 -0.36 8.61
CA PHE A 178 -6.77 -0.01 8.91
C PHE A 178 -6.31 -0.48 10.28
N SER A 179 -7.19 -0.63 11.26
CA SER A 179 -6.85 -1.15 12.59
C SER A 179 -6.54 -2.64 12.55
N ARG A 180 -7.37 -3.43 11.87
CA ARG A 180 -7.12 -4.86 11.64
C ARG A 180 -5.89 -5.08 10.78
N LEU A 181 -5.73 -4.29 9.73
CA LEU A 181 -4.52 -4.33 8.90
C LEU A 181 -3.27 -4.09 9.74
N HIS A 182 -3.28 -3.09 10.63
CA HIS A 182 -2.15 -2.77 11.51
C HIS A 182 -1.83 -3.93 12.46
N ARG A 183 -2.83 -4.49 13.14
CA ARG A 183 -2.64 -5.61 14.07
C ARG A 183 -2.01 -6.82 13.37
N LEU A 184 -2.51 -7.18 12.18
CA LEU A 184 -2.07 -8.38 11.45
C LEU A 184 -0.83 -8.17 10.59
N ARG A 185 -0.41 -6.92 10.37
CA ARG A 185 0.82 -6.56 9.67
C ARG A 185 1.37 -5.23 10.20
N PRO A 186 2.08 -5.25 11.35
CA PRO A 186 2.70 -4.04 11.88
C PRO A 186 3.58 -3.34 10.83
N GLY A 187 3.45 -2.03 10.71
CA GLY A 187 4.08 -1.21 9.64
C GLY A 187 3.13 -0.83 8.52
N TYR A 188 1.97 -1.49 8.44
CA TYR A 188 0.83 -1.14 7.58
C TYR A 188 -0.36 -0.75 8.46
N GLY A 189 -1.34 -0.05 7.88
CA GLY A 189 -2.50 0.43 8.63
C GLY A 189 -2.13 1.46 9.71
N TYR A 190 -3.04 1.67 10.66
CA TYR A 190 -2.88 2.73 11.66
C TYR A 190 -3.08 2.20 13.09
N SER A 191 -2.35 2.77 14.06
CA SER A 191 -2.21 2.24 15.42
C SER A 191 -3.01 2.99 16.49
N HIS A 192 -3.80 4.03 16.13
CA HIS A 192 -4.54 4.83 17.12
C HIS A 192 -5.71 4.06 17.74
N LEU A 193 -6.40 3.27 16.92
CA LEU A 193 -7.53 2.46 17.39
C LEU A 193 -7.14 0.98 17.43
N PRO A 194 -7.58 0.26 18.45
CA PRO A 194 -7.47 -1.19 18.47
C PRO A 194 -8.36 -1.80 17.38
N ASP A 195 -7.99 -2.97 16.90
CA ASP A 195 -8.85 -3.78 16.05
C ASP A 195 -10.07 -4.25 16.82
N GLN A 196 -11.26 -3.79 16.44
CA GLN A 196 -12.53 -4.13 17.08
C GLN A 196 -12.93 -5.59 16.86
N THR A 197 -12.34 -6.23 15.86
CA THR A 197 -12.55 -7.64 15.53
C THR A 197 -11.43 -8.54 16.04
N ALA A 198 -10.59 -8.04 16.98
CA ALA A 198 -9.53 -8.83 17.58
C ALA A 198 -10.10 -10.09 18.25
N GLY A 199 -9.47 -11.25 18.00
CA GLY A 199 -9.96 -12.55 18.44
C GLY A 199 -10.95 -13.24 17.48
N GLN A 200 -11.53 -12.53 16.53
CA GLN A 200 -12.37 -13.13 15.49
C GLN A 200 -11.50 -13.50 14.28
N LEU A 201 -11.43 -14.78 13.98
CA LEU A 201 -10.59 -15.29 12.87
C LEU A 201 -11.13 -14.83 11.51
N CYS A 202 -12.43 -14.97 11.28
CA CYS A 202 -13.13 -14.51 10.08
C CYS A 202 -14.38 -13.73 10.52
N PRO A 203 -14.28 -12.42 10.79
CA PRO A 203 -15.40 -11.62 11.26
C PRO A 203 -16.53 -11.56 10.22
N ASP A 204 -17.78 -11.59 10.68
CA ASP A 204 -18.93 -11.23 9.83
C ASP A 204 -19.14 -9.71 9.80
N SER A 205 -18.07 -8.99 9.55
CA SER A 205 -18.07 -7.53 9.41
C SER A 205 -17.53 -7.14 8.05
N THR A 206 -17.93 -5.98 7.58
CA THR A 206 -17.43 -5.41 6.33
C THR A 206 -15.92 -5.25 6.40
N CYS A 207 -15.24 -5.61 5.31
CA CYS A 207 -13.80 -5.47 5.17
C CYS A 207 -13.40 -4.50 4.05
N ILE A 208 -14.32 -4.20 3.14
CA ILE A 208 -14.14 -3.23 2.05
C ILE A 208 -15.39 -2.37 1.95
N TRP A 209 -15.19 -1.05 2.00
CA TRP A 209 -16.23 -0.04 1.85
C TRP A 209 -16.01 0.80 0.60
N LYS A 210 -17.09 1.29 0.03
CA LYS A 210 -17.09 2.36 -0.97
C LYS A 210 -17.66 3.63 -0.34
N MET A 211 -17.01 4.75 -0.59
CA MET A 211 -17.45 6.06 -0.11
C MET A 211 -17.56 7.04 -1.27
N ASP A 212 -18.74 7.62 -1.46
CA ASP A 212 -18.96 8.73 -2.38
C ASP A 212 -18.27 9.99 -1.86
N LEU A 213 -17.33 10.55 -2.62
CA LEU A 213 -16.52 11.68 -2.14
C LEU A 213 -17.29 13.00 -2.17
N ARG A 214 -18.38 13.09 -2.96
CA ARG A 214 -19.23 14.27 -3.02
C ARG A 214 -20.18 14.34 -1.82
N THR A 215 -20.76 13.23 -1.41
CA THR A 215 -21.75 13.19 -0.31
C THR A 215 -21.17 12.74 1.02
N GLY A 216 -20.13 11.91 1.00
CA GLY A 216 -19.59 11.18 2.15
C GLY A 216 -20.39 9.91 2.48
N GLN A 217 -21.37 9.52 1.64
CA GLN A 217 -22.14 8.31 1.84
C GLN A 217 -21.25 7.08 1.72
N VAL A 218 -21.38 6.18 2.69
CA VAL A 218 -20.65 4.92 2.79
C VAL A 218 -21.54 3.76 2.43
N THR A 219 -21.02 2.83 1.64
CA THR A 219 -21.69 1.59 1.26
C THR A 219 -20.76 0.41 1.59
N ASP A 220 -21.28 -0.60 2.25
CA ASP A 220 -20.60 -1.87 2.49
C ASP A 220 -20.50 -2.64 1.17
N LEU A 221 -19.28 -3.06 0.78
CA LEU A 221 -19.09 -3.83 -0.45
C LEU A 221 -18.90 -5.32 -0.17
N LEU A 222 -17.95 -5.67 0.69
CA LEU A 222 -17.59 -7.06 0.98
C LEU A 222 -17.30 -7.24 2.46
N ARG A 223 -17.68 -8.41 3.00
CA ARG A 223 -17.31 -8.86 4.34
C ARG A 223 -16.14 -9.84 4.28
N TYR A 224 -15.48 -10.09 5.41
CA TYR A 224 -14.47 -11.14 5.48
C TYR A 224 -15.07 -12.52 5.20
N THR A 225 -16.32 -12.75 5.65
CA THR A 225 -17.07 -13.98 5.40
C THR A 225 -17.39 -14.18 3.92
N ASP A 226 -17.73 -13.13 3.18
CA ASP A 226 -17.97 -13.21 1.73
C ASP A 226 -16.72 -13.66 0.99
N LEU A 227 -15.58 -13.02 1.32
CA LEU A 227 -14.31 -13.43 0.74
C LEU A 227 -13.93 -14.87 1.15
N ALA A 228 -14.14 -15.29 2.38
CA ALA A 228 -13.81 -16.65 2.81
C ALA A 228 -14.71 -17.72 2.18
N ALA A 229 -15.98 -17.39 1.89
CA ALA A 229 -16.95 -18.28 1.25
C ALA A 229 -16.72 -18.39 -0.26
N PHE A 230 -16.28 -17.31 -0.91
CA PHE A 230 -15.99 -17.28 -2.33
C PHE A 230 -14.81 -18.20 -2.67
N GLU A 231 -15.03 -19.25 -3.46
CA GLU A 231 -14.03 -20.28 -3.81
C GLU A 231 -13.19 -20.69 -2.59
N SER A 232 -13.88 -21.20 -1.58
CA SER A 232 -13.26 -21.55 -0.30
C SER A 232 -12.26 -22.70 -0.44
N SER A 233 -11.14 -22.62 0.27
CA SER A 233 -10.13 -23.68 0.35
C SER A 233 -10.01 -24.25 1.76
N PRO A 234 -9.53 -25.50 1.93
CA PRO A 234 -9.31 -26.10 3.26
C PRO A 234 -8.39 -25.28 4.16
N SER A 235 -7.46 -24.52 3.59
CA SER A 235 -6.53 -23.65 4.34
C SER A 235 -7.19 -22.41 4.92
N MET A 236 -8.42 -22.09 4.53
CA MET A 236 -9.20 -20.97 5.09
C MET A 236 -9.94 -21.37 6.37
N LYS A 237 -10.19 -22.67 6.59
CA LYS A 237 -10.91 -23.17 7.78
C LYS A 237 -10.12 -22.86 9.04
N GLY A 238 -10.71 -22.08 9.95
CA GLY A 238 -10.07 -21.67 11.20
C GLY A 238 -8.85 -20.76 11.02
N ALA A 239 -8.76 -20.09 9.89
CA ALA A 239 -7.70 -19.14 9.59
C ALA A 239 -8.09 -17.71 9.95
N GLU A 240 -7.11 -16.87 10.25
CA GLU A 240 -7.31 -15.44 10.51
C GLU A 240 -7.21 -14.64 9.20
N HIS A 241 -8.34 -14.04 8.78
CA HIS A 241 -8.49 -13.37 7.50
C HIS A 241 -8.20 -11.87 7.57
N LYS A 242 -7.58 -11.33 6.53
CA LYS A 242 -7.37 -9.90 6.31
C LYS A 242 -7.38 -9.55 4.82
N VAL A 243 -7.63 -8.27 4.53
CA VAL A 243 -7.49 -7.68 3.20
C VAL A 243 -6.38 -6.63 3.20
N ASN A 244 -5.77 -6.44 2.04
CA ASN A 244 -4.75 -5.43 1.82
C ASN A 244 -4.69 -5.11 0.32
N HIS A 245 -4.10 -3.97 -0.03
CA HIS A 245 -3.76 -3.63 -1.40
C HIS A 245 -5.00 -3.52 -2.31
N LEU A 246 -5.88 -2.58 -1.97
CA LEU A 246 -6.97 -2.19 -2.87
C LEU A 246 -6.42 -1.31 -3.99
N MET A 247 -6.81 -1.59 -5.22
CA MET A 247 -6.53 -0.71 -6.35
C MET A 247 -7.70 -0.74 -7.33
N ILE A 248 -8.25 0.42 -7.63
CA ILE A 248 -9.35 0.62 -8.58
C ILE A 248 -8.77 0.59 -10.01
N SER A 249 -9.48 -0.06 -10.94
CA SER A 249 -9.12 -0.03 -12.36
C SER A 249 -9.16 1.40 -12.92
N PRO A 250 -8.38 1.74 -13.95
CA PRO A 250 -8.34 3.10 -14.48
C PRO A 250 -9.70 3.67 -14.92
N ASP A 251 -10.65 2.82 -15.32
CA ASP A 251 -12.01 3.22 -15.71
C ASP A 251 -13.00 3.27 -14.54
N GLY A 252 -12.57 2.94 -13.32
CA GLY A 252 -13.40 2.98 -12.12
C GLY A 252 -14.44 1.86 -12.00
N LYS A 253 -14.44 0.85 -12.88
CA LYS A 253 -15.48 -0.19 -12.88
C LYS A 253 -15.14 -1.35 -11.97
N ARG A 254 -13.89 -1.70 -11.88
CA ARG A 254 -13.42 -2.85 -11.10
C ARG A 254 -12.36 -2.44 -10.08
N PHE A 255 -12.11 -3.29 -9.12
CA PHE A 255 -10.96 -3.18 -8.22
C PHE A 255 -10.32 -4.53 -8.01
N MET A 256 -9.07 -4.53 -7.59
CA MET A 256 -8.37 -5.71 -7.10
C MET A 256 -8.08 -5.59 -5.62
N VAL A 257 -7.95 -6.74 -4.95
CA VAL A 257 -7.60 -6.85 -3.54
C VAL A 257 -6.76 -8.09 -3.26
N LEU A 258 -5.76 -7.97 -2.40
CA LEU A 258 -5.08 -9.14 -1.84
C LEU A 258 -5.88 -9.64 -0.63
N HIS A 259 -6.59 -10.74 -0.79
CA HIS A 259 -7.17 -11.49 0.31
C HIS A 259 -6.12 -12.43 0.89
N ARG A 260 -5.87 -12.29 2.19
CA ARG A 260 -4.83 -13.04 2.90
C ARG A 260 -5.41 -13.71 4.13
N TRP A 261 -4.92 -14.92 4.42
CA TRP A 261 -5.27 -15.62 5.66
C TRP A 261 -4.07 -16.30 6.28
N ILE A 262 -4.11 -16.45 7.60
CA ILE A 262 -3.06 -17.06 8.39
C ILE A 262 -3.65 -18.30 9.07
N GLN A 263 -3.15 -19.46 8.68
CA GLN A 263 -3.53 -20.73 9.28
C GLN A 263 -2.30 -21.38 9.91
N LYS A 264 -2.34 -21.67 11.22
CA LYS A 264 -1.22 -22.29 11.95
C LYS A 264 0.12 -21.62 11.71
N GLY A 265 0.13 -20.28 11.63
CA GLY A 265 1.34 -19.47 11.39
C GLY A 265 1.80 -19.39 9.92
N LYS A 266 1.18 -20.15 9.01
CA LYS A 266 1.45 -20.07 7.57
C LYS A 266 0.53 -19.03 6.93
N LYS A 267 1.14 -18.10 6.19
CA LYS A 267 0.43 -17.06 5.44
C LYS A 267 0.08 -17.56 4.05
N HIS A 268 -1.16 -17.41 3.67
CA HIS A 268 -1.69 -17.63 2.34
C HIS A 268 -2.14 -16.29 1.74
N THR A 269 -2.11 -16.18 0.43
CA THR A 269 -2.52 -14.97 -0.30
C THR A 269 -3.14 -15.37 -1.63
N ARG A 270 -4.24 -14.70 -1.99
CA ARG A 270 -4.77 -14.72 -3.35
C ARG A 270 -5.08 -13.31 -3.83
N LEU A 271 -5.08 -13.13 -5.13
CA LEU A 271 -5.49 -11.91 -5.81
C LEU A 271 -6.93 -12.08 -6.28
N VAL A 272 -7.82 -11.27 -5.76
CA VAL A 272 -9.24 -11.25 -6.16
C VAL A 272 -9.53 -9.93 -6.83
N THR A 273 -10.35 -9.95 -7.89
CA THR A 273 -10.93 -8.76 -8.49
C THR A 273 -12.44 -8.77 -8.32
N ALA A 274 -13.07 -7.61 -8.31
CA ALA A 274 -14.52 -7.46 -8.24
C ALA A 274 -14.97 -6.15 -8.91
N ASN A 275 -16.25 -6.04 -9.23
CA ASN A 275 -16.84 -4.76 -9.61
C ASN A 275 -16.83 -3.77 -8.43
N CYS A 276 -16.79 -2.46 -8.71
CA CYS A 276 -16.83 -1.42 -7.67
C CYS A 276 -18.20 -1.25 -6.99
N ASP A 277 -19.12 -2.18 -7.19
CA ASP A 277 -20.34 -2.38 -6.40
C ASP A 277 -20.29 -3.64 -5.51
N GLY A 278 -19.16 -4.35 -5.50
CA GLY A 278 -18.94 -5.58 -4.73
C GLY A 278 -19.37 -6.86 -5.46
N SER A 279 -20.00 -6.76 -6.62
CA SER A 279 -20.44 -7.92 -7.43
C SER A 279 -19.32 -8.52 -8.27
N HIS A 280 -19.58 -9.65 -8.91
CA HIS A 280 -18.69 -10.29 -9.89
C HIS A 280 -17.25 -10.50 -9.40
N LEU A 281 -17.11 -11.16 -8.24
CA LEU A 281 -15.79 -11.58 -7.75
C LEU A 281 -15.15 -12.56 -8.73
N TYR A 282 -13.85 -12.41 -8.92
CA TYR A 282 -13.03 -13.31 -9.72
C TYR A 282 -11.70 -13.60 -9.01
N ASN A 283 -11.39 -14.89 -8.82
CA ASN A 283 -10.12 -15.33 -8.23
C ASN A 283 -9.05 -15.35 -9.33
N LEU A 284 -8.29 -14.29 -9.42
CA LEU A 284 -7.34 -14.09 -10.51
C LEU A 284 -6.06 -14.91 -10.34
N SER A 285 -5.61 -15.12 -9.10
CA SER A 285 -4.50 -16.03 -8.78
C SER A 285 -4.50 -16.38 -7.30
N ASP A 286 -4.50 -17.67 -6.99
CA ASP A 286 -4.37 -18.26 -5.66
C ASP A 286 -3.25 -19.29 -5.55
N ASP A 287 -2.41 -19.39 -6.58
CA ASP A 287 -1.19 -20.19 -6.52
C ASP A 287 -0.36 -19.72 -5.32
N VAL A 288 0.44 -20.53 -4.77
CA VAL A 288 1.20 -20.43 -3.53
C VAL A 288 1.50 -19.02 -2.98
N PHE A 289 1.72 -18.03 -3.87
CA PHE A 289 2.22 -16.70 -3.48
C PHE A 289 1.81 -15.61 -4.48
N VAL A 290 1.25 -14.51 -3.97
CA VAL A 290 1.01 -13.26 -4.69
C VAL A 290 1.55 -12.11 -3.85
N SER A 291 2.33 -11.21 -4.45
CA SER A 291 2.95 -10.07 -3.76
C SER A 291 2.43 -8.73 -4.28
N HIS A 292 3.15 -8.08 -5.16
CA HIS A 292 2.85 -6.73 -5.64
C HIS A 292 2.09 -6.77 -6.96
N CYS A 293 1.08 -5.92 -7.09
CA CYS A 293 0.18 -5.88 -8.23
C CYS A 293 -0.05 -4.43 -8.68
N PHE A 294 -0.26 -4.23 -9.97
CA PHE A 294 -0.57 -2.91 -10.54
C PHE A 294 -1.45 -3.04 -11.78
N TRP A 295 -2.53 -2.27 -11.89
CA TRP A 295 -3.32 -2.18 -13.11
C TRP A 295 -2.49 -1.55 -14.22
N LYS A 296 -2.24 -2.29 -15.29
CA LYS A 296 -1.64 -1.73 -16.51
C LYS A 296 -2.68 -0.89 -17.27
N ASN A 297 -3.86 -1.45 -17.43
CA ASN A 297 -5.02 -0.85 -18.10
C ASN A 297 -6.30 -1.39 -17.45
N ASN A 298 -7.47 -1.25 -18.08
CA ASN A 298 -8.75 -1.70 -17.53
C ASN A 298 -8.92 -3.23 -17.48
N GLU A 299 -8.02 -3.98 -18.09
CA GLU A 299 -8.16 -5.42 -18.28
C GLU A 299 -6.93 -6.21 -17.83
N ASP A 300 -5.74 -5.61 -17.85
CA ASP A 300 -4.49 -6.30 -17.57
C ASP A 300 -3.87 -5.82 -16.25
N ILE A 301 -3.42 -6.76 -15.44
CA ILE A 301 -2.75 -6.56 -14.15
C ILE A 301 -1.34 -7.12 -14.21
N LEU A 302 -0.33 -6.28 -13.96
CA LEU A 302 1.03 -6.71 -13.68
C LEU A 302 1.10 -7.20 -12.24
N SER A 303 1.66 -8.39 -12.00
CA SER A 303 1.84 -8.90 -10.65
C SER A 303 3.12 -9.72 -10.54
N PHE A 304 3.81 -9.56 -9.39
CA PHE A 304 4.84 -10.52 -8.99
C PHE A 304 4.17 -11.64 -8.18
N LEU A 305 4.23 -12.85 -8.70
CA LEU A 305 3.59 -14.01 -8.08
C LEU A 305 4.31 -15.31 -8.45
N ARG A 306 3.92 -16.41 -7.82
CA ARG A 306 4.39 -17.75 -8.16
C ARG A 306 3.35 -18.49 -8.97
N LYS A 307 3.76 -19.09 -10.09
CA LYS A 307 3.05 -20.14 -10.78
C LYS A 307 3.77 -21.47 -10.57
N GLU A 308 3.05 -22.56 -10.34
CA GLU A 308 3.67 -23.87 -10.07
C GLU A 308 4.60 -24.33 -11.20
N ALA A 309 4.20 -24.07 -12.44
CA ALA A 309 4.96 -24.50 -13.62
C ALA A 309 6.22 -23.66 -13.89
N THR A 310 6.25 -22.40 -13.50
CA THR A 310 7.27 -21.42 -13.96
C THR A 310 7.97 -20.68 -12.86
N GLY A 311 7.51 -20.76 -11.59
CA GLY A 311 8.16 -20.14 -10.44
C GLY A 311 7.80 -18.67 -10.22
N ASP A 312 8.68 -17.97 -9.51
CA ASP A 312 8.51 -16.57 -9.07
C ASP A 312 8.96 -15.62 -10.18
N HIS A 313 8.02 -14.91 -10.79
CA HIS A 313 8.27 -13.94 -11.84
C HIS A 313 7.21 -12.83 -11.86
N TYR A 314 7.45 -11.83 -12.69
CA TYR A 314 6.40 -10.89 -13.09
C TYR A 314 5.51 -11.50 -14.17
N TYR A 315 4.22 -11.46 -13.91
CA TYR A 315 3.20 -11.93 -14.86
C TYR A 315 2.25 -10.80 -15.20
N LEU A 316 1.86 -10.72 -16.46
CA LEU A 316 0.72 -9.95 -16.90
C LEU A 316 -0.48 -10.86 -16.92
N LEU A 317 -1.45 -10.59 -16.05
CA LEU A 317 -2.69 -11.34 -15.88
C LEU A 317 -3.81 -10.60 -16.60
N ARG A 318 -4.71 -11.33 -17.26
CA ARG A 318 -5.94 -10.77 -17.80
C ARG A 318 -7.05 -10.89 -16.78
N ASP A 319 -7.67 -9.76 -16.39
CA ASP A 319 -8.82 -9.79 -15.47
C ASP A 319 -9.97 -10.62 -16.02
N GLN A 320 -10.69 -11.31 -15.13
CA GLN A 320 -11.81 -12.21 -15.48
C GLN A 320 -11.43 -13.31 -16.49
N SER A 321 -10.16 -13.73 -16.52
CA SER A 321 -9.65 -14.72 -17.45
C SER A 321 -8.54 -15.56 -16.78
N PRO A 322 -8.41 -16.86 -17.10
CA PRO A 322 -7.26 -17.64 -16.67
C PRO A 322 -5.98 -17.31 -17.45
N SER A 323 -6.06 -16.41 -18.41
CA SER A 323 -4.95 -16.07 -19.30
C SER A 323 -3.89 -15.25 -18.58
N TYR A 324 -2.64 -15.66 -18.70
CA TYR A 324 -1.50 -14.92 -18.18
C TYR A 324 -0.27 -15.09 -19.08
N ARG A 325 0.66 -14.15 -18.96
CA ARG A 325 1.94 -14.18 -19.66
C ARG A 325 3.08 -13.80 -18.71
N MET A 326 4.13 -14.63 -18.66
CA MET A 326 5.37 -14.29 -17.96
C MET A 326 6.06 -13.13 -18.67
N LEU A 327 6.53 -12.18 -17.88
CA LEU A 327 7.35 -11.06 -18.35
C LEU A 327 8.76 -11.18 -17.77
N TRP A 328 9.74 -10.71 -18.54
CA TRP A 328 11.13 -10.58 -18.09
C TRP A 328 11.67 -11.81 -17.35
N PRO A 329 11.93 -12.93 -18.03
CA PRO A 329 12.32 -14.19 -17.38
C PRO A 329 13.56 -14.11 -16.50
N THR A 330 14.43 -13.13 -16.73
CA THR A 330 15.62 -12.88 -15.93
C THR A 330 15.35 -12.06 -14.65
N LEU A 331 14.19 -11.40 -14.54
CA LEU A 331 13.80 -10.58 -13.39
C LEU A 331 12.89 -11.42 -12.47
N ASN A 332 13.50 -12.16 -11.57
CA ASN A 332 12.84 -13.10 -10.65
C ASN A 332 12.87 -12.66 -9.19
N ARG A 333 13.06 -11.37 -8.92
CA ARG A 333 13.03 -10.78 -7.58
C ARG A 333 11.77 -9.95 -7.39
N ASP A 334 11.16 -10.11 -6.22
CA ASP A 334 9.96 -9.35 -5.82
C ASP A 334 10.29 -7.87 -5.61
N GLY A 335 9.49 -7.00 -6.17
CA GLY A 335 9.62 -5.55 -6.03
C GLY A 335 8.31 -4.83 -6.28
N HIS A 336 8.25 -3.57 -5.87
CA HIS A 336 7.10 -2.69 -6.03
C HIS A 336 7.02 -2.19 -7.47
N CYS A 337 6.18 -2.82 -8.27
CA CYS A 337 6.07 -2.53 -9.70
C CYS A 337 4.98 -1.50 -10.01
N SER A 338 5.29 -0.52 -10.85
CA SER A 338 4.31 0.41 -11.42
C SER A 338 4.64 0.78 -12.85
N TYR A 339 3.60 1.05 -13.65
CA TYR A 339 3.76 1.54 -15.02
C TYR A 339 3.91 3.06 -15.05
N SER A 340 4.68 3.55 -16.02
CA SER A 340 4.63 4.96 -16.44
C SER A 340 3.23 5.31 -16.98
N PRO A 341 2.82 6.60 -16.95
CA PRO A 341 1.52 7.03 -17.46
C PRO A 341 1.24 6.62 -18.91
N ASP A 342 2.28 6.58 -19.75
CA ASP A 342 2.20 6.14 -21.14
C ASP A 342 2.33 4.61 -21.32
N GLN A 343 2.46 3.85 -20.21
CA GLN A 343 2.57 2.39 -20.16
C GLN A 343 3.79 1.78 -20.87
N LYS A 344 4.78 2.60 -21.26
CA LYS A 344 5.97 2.12 -21.97
C LYS A 344 7.06 1.61 -21.04
N LEU A 345 7.11 2.15 -19.82
CA LEU A 345 8.12 1.83 -18.81
C LEU A 345 7.48 1.20 -17.58
N VAL A 346 8.25 0.37 -16.91
CA VAL A 346 7.94 -0.13 -15.57
C VAL A 346 9.09 0.21 -14.65
N ILE A 347 8.77 0.73 -13.47
CA ILE A 347 9.72 0.87 -12.37
C ILE A 347 9.47 -0.24 -11.34
N THR A 348 10.54 -0.76 -10.75
CA THR A 348 10.49 -1.71 -9.64
C THR A 348 11.74 -1.58 -8.77
N ASP A 349 11.62 -1.88 -7.49
CA ASP A 349 12.68 -1.79 -6.47
C ASP A 349 13.20 -3.20 -6.06
N THR A 350 13.67 -3.96 -6.99
CA THR A 350 14.13 -5.36 -6.77
C THR A 350 15.51 -5.46 -6.12
#